data_9a0253b3c3b65d0353917c456fee4831
#
_entry.id   9a0253b3c3b65d0353917c456fee4831
#
_cell.length_a   1.000
_cell.length_b   1.000
_cell.length_c   1.000
_cell.angle_alpha   90.00
_cell.angle_beta   90.00
_cell.angle_gamma   90.00
#
_symmetry.space_group_name_H-M   'P 1'
#
loop_
_entity.id
_entity.type
_entity.pdbx_description
1 polymer ?
#
loop_
_entity_poly.entity_id
_entity_poly.type
_entity_poly.pdbx_seq_one_letter_code
_entity_poly.pdbx_strand_id
1 'polypeptide(L)'
;MVMNAGWKPAYDIRVDDITEPAVIIYKANIWQNSGVEWKDVKVSLSNAAPMTAGCLPQLNPWFIDFYQPVMMRGLQGKAAGVNVISKLEREEMASEEVFMADDASAPMPVTVTESNISFTFDINVPKTIASGGKPETVELQRLTVPATYSYAATPRLASSAYLMGYITEWDKYNLLPGESNIYFSNTFTGKGYINTAELTDTLPVSLGADNSITVKRDRRTDFTSQKLIGSNRVETLSFLISVRNNKNRDVTVKLRDQLPIPRNSNITVEAVELSGGKQNNTTGEVIWDLTVAPRETREIVFTYSVKYPKNKRVILE
;
A
#
# COMPACT_ATOMS: atom_id res chain seq x y z
N MET A 1 15.40 -8.90 -32.74
CA MET A 1 14.74 -8.71 -31.45
C MET A 1 15.85 -8.52 -30.41
N VAL A 2 15.86 -7.42 -29.70
CA VAL A 2 16.89 -7.14 -28.70
C VAL A 2 16.36 -7.64 -27.35
N MET A 3 17.10 -8.57 -26.71
CA MET A 3 16.62 -9.25 -25.49
C MET A 3 16.80 -8.45 -24.20
N ASN A 4 17.57 -7.36 -24.22
CA ASN A 4 17.93 -6.58 -23.01
C ASN A 4 17.58 -5.10 -23.16
N ALA A 5 16.40 -4.79 -23.67
CA ALA A 5 15.86 -3.44 -23.70
C ALA A 5 14.43 -3.45 -23.15
N GLY A 6 14.06 -2.37 -22.50
CA GLY A 6 12.72 -2.25 -21.93
C GLY A 6 12.47 -0.88 -21.32
N TRP A 7 11.32 -0.75 -20.71
CA TRP A 7 10.97 0.43 -19.96
C TRP A 7 10.10 0.09 -18.76
N LYS A 8 10.09 0.97 -17.77
CA LYS A 8 9.21 0.92 -16.60
C LYS A 8 8.57 2.27 -16.37
N PRO A 9 7.29 2.29 -15.99
CA PRO A 9 6.64 3.53 -15.57
C PRO A 9 7.23 4.01 -14.24
N ALA A 10 7.33 5.33 -14.11
CA ALA A 10 7.67 6.01 -12.88
C ALA A 10 6.84 7.30 -12.79
N TYR A 11 6.61 7.77 -11.59
CA TYR A 11 5.72 8.89 -11.36
C TYR A 11 6.33 9.88 -10.37
N ASP A 12 6.10 11.18 -10.62
CA ASP A 12 6.19 12.18 -9.56
C ASP A 12 4.77 12.66 -9.27
N ILE A 13 4.32 12.50 -8.04
CA ILE A 13 3.02 12.98 -7.58
C ILE A 13 3.27 14.24 -6.76
N ARG A 14 2.73 15.36 -7.22
CA ARG A 14 2.90 16.68 -6.60
C ARG A 14 1.54 17.21 -6.12
N VAL A 15 1.51 17.62 -4.86
CA VAL A 15 0.36 18.27 -4.24
C VAL A 15 0.87 19.52 -3.56
N ASP A 16 0.42 20.69 -4.00
CA ASP A 16 0.86 21.95 -3.43
C ASP A 16 0.03 22.32 -2.19
N ASP A 17 -1.27 22.16 -2.26
CA ASP A 17 -2.19 22.32 -1.13
C ASP A 17 -3.33 21.28 -1.17
N ILE A 18 -3.95 21.00 -0.02
CA ILE A 18 -5.06 20.05 0.12
C ILE A 18 -6.39 20.56 -0.47
N THR A 19 -6.44 21.77 -0.95
CA THR A 19 -7.59 22.36 -1.66
C THR A 19 -7.44 22.29 -3.17
N GLU A 20 -6.28 21.88 -3.65
CA GLU A 20 -5.92 21.85 -5.06
C GLU A 20 -5.90 20.40 -5.61
N PRO A 21 -6.10 20.23 -6.93
CA PRO A 21 -5.93 18.93 -7.56
C PRO A 21 -4.46 18.46 -7.46
N ALA A 22 -4.24 17.16 -7.54
CA ALA A 22 -2.91 16.60 -7.61
C ALA A 22 -2.35 16.69 -9.05
N VAL A 23 -1.05 16.89 -9.17
CA VAL A 23 -0.33 16.81 -10.46
C VAL A 23 0.48 15.52 -10.50
N ILE A 24 0.20 14.68 -11.48
CA ILE A 24 0.96 13.45 -11.75
C ILE A 24 1.86 13.70 -12.94
N ILE A 25 3.16 13.63 -12.75
CA ILE A 25 4.13 13.63 -13.85
C ILE A 25 4.43 12.17 -14.16
N TYR A 26 3.89 11.68 -15.27
CA TYR A 26 4.09 10.33 -15.75
C TYR A 26 5.40 10.25 -16.51
N LYS A 27 6.29 9.37 -16.07
CA LYS A 27 7.64 9.20 -16.62
C LYS A 27 7.84 7.77 -17.07
N ALA A 28 8.76 7.58 -18.02
CA ALA A 28 9.28 6.28 -18.40
C ALA A 28 10.78 6.22 -18.10
N ASN A 29 11.20 5.17 -17.41
CA ASN A 29 12.59 4.80 -17.28
C ASN A 29 12.91 3.79 -18.38
N ILE A 30 13.68 4.20 -19.38
CA ILE A 30 13.99 3.42 -20.58
C ILE A 30 15.43 2.95 -20.48
N TRP A 31 15.69 1.68 -20.73
CA TRP A 31 17.05 1.13 -20.76
C TRP A 31 17.25 0.21 -21.94
N GLN A 32 18.51 0.07 -22.34
CA GLN A 32 18.93 -0.91 -23.33
C GLN A 32 20.35 -1.41 -23.04
N ASN A 33 20.61 -2.66 -23.35
CA ASN A 33 21.92 -3.29 -23.26
C ASN A 33 22.17 -4.16 -24.52
N SER A 34 22.10 -3.52 -25.71
CA SER A 34 22.28 -4.19 -26.99
C SER A 34 23.76 -4.27 -27.44
N GLY A 35 24.66 -3.61 -26.69
CA GLY A 35 26.06 -3.47 -27.07
C GLY A 35 26.35 -2.31 -28.02
N VAL A 36 25.32 -1.63 -28.51
CA VAL A 36 25.43 -0.48 -29.43
C VAL A 36 24.55 0.67 -28.90
N GLU A 37 25.07 1.90 -28.93
CA GLU A 37 24.30 3.10 -28.63
C GLU A 37 23.22 3.34 -29.71
N TRP A 38 22.00 3.64 -29.27
CA TRP A 38 20.91 4.03 -30.15
C TRP A 38 20.91 5.56 -30.29
N LYS A 39 21.41 6.06 -31.44
CA LYS A 39 21.53 7.50 -31.68
C LYS A 39 20.32 8.03 -32.44
N ASP A 40 19.75 9.13 -31.94
CA ASP A 40 18.68 9.89 -32.60
C ASP A 40 17.51 9.00 -33.10
N VAL A 41 17.11 8.03 -32.24
CA VAL A 41 16.05 7.09 -32.58
C VAL A 41 14.68 7.61 -32.14
N LYS A 42 13.64 7.30 -32.92
CA LYS A 42 12.26 7.45 -32.50
C LYS A 42 11.90 6.31 -31.55
N VAL A 43 11.35 6.64 -30.40
CA VAL A 43 11.00 5.66 -29.38
C VAL A 43 9.49 5.62 -29.21
N SER A 44 8.92 4.42 -29.32
CA SER A 44 7.53 4.14 -29.01
C SER A 44 7.47 3.14 -27.85
N LEU A 45 6.78 3.52 -26.79
CA LEU A 45 6.64 2.71 -25.57
C LEU A 45 5.25 2.12 -25.51
N SER A 46 5.14 0.80 -25.53
CA SER A 46 3.87 0.10 -25.46
C SER A 46 3.73 -0.66 -24.15
N ASN A 47 2.51 -0.72 -23.61
CA ASN A 47 2.15 -1.60 -22.51
C ASN A 47 1.76 -3.01 -22.98
N ALA A 48 1.72 -3.25 -24.29
CA ALA A 48 1.45 -4.57 -24.84
C ALA A 48 2.55 -5.54 -24.42
N ALA A 49 2.20 -6.53 -23.62
CA ALA A 49 3.06 -7.68 -23.39
C ALA A 49 2.87 -8.65 -24.57
N PRO A 50 3.93 -8.99 -25.34
CA PRO A 50 3.81 -10.01 -26.34
C PRO A 50 3.49 -11.34 -25.65
N MET A 51 2.21 -11.72 -25.69
CA MET A 51 1.73 -12.95 -25.05
C MET A 51 2.09 -14.14 -25.93
N THR A 52 2.73 -15.11 -25.35
CA THR A 52 3.04 -16.39 -26.01
C THR A 52 1.82 -17.28 -26.21
N ALA A 53 0.73 -17.08 -25.47
CA ALA A 53 -0.54 -17.79 -25.67
C ALA A 53 -1.68 -16.99 -25.01
N GLY A 54 -2.51 -16.36 -25.82
CA GLY A 54 -3.73 -15.68 -25.39
C GLY A 54 -4.91 -16.65 -25.23
N CYS A 55 -4.74 -17.75 -24.53
CA CYS A 55 -5.84 -18.70 -24.26
C CYS A 55 -6.56 -18.31 -22.96
N LEU A 56 -7.88 -18.26 -23.02
CA LEU A 56 -8.72 -18.07 -21.84
C LEU A 56 -8.46 -19.23 -20.86
N PRO A 57 -8.07 -18.95 -19.60
CA PRO A 57 -7.94 -19.99 -18.58
C PRO A 57 -9.25 -20.73 -18.39
N GLN A 58 -9.22 -22.06 -18.40
CA GLN A 58 -10.39 -22.89 -18.15
C GLN A 58 -10.49 -23.21 -16.66
N LEU A 59 -11.68 -22.99 -16.10
CA LEU A 59 -11.99 -23.43 -14.75
C LEU A 59 -12.15 -24.94 -14.72
N ASN A 60 -11.21 -25.62 -14.07
CA ASN A 60 -11.37 -27.04 -13.75
C ASN A 60 -12.28 -27.20 -12.52
N PRO A 61 -13.07 -28.30 -12.42
CA PRO A 61 -13.87 -28.55 -11.22
C PRO A 61 -13.00 -28.58 -9.97
N TRP A 62 -13.35 -27.76 -8.97
CA TRP A 62 -12.69 -27.76 -7.67
C TRP A 62 -13.43 -28.68 -6.72
N PHE A 63 -12.84 -29.85 -6.43
CA PHE A 63 -13.39 -30.83 -5.50
C PHE A 63 -12.91 -30.48 -4.07
N ILE A 64 -13.84 -30.41 -3.13
CA ILE A 64 -13.56 -30.23 -1.70
C ILE A 64 -13.77 -31.58 -1.03
N ASP A 65 -12.78 -32.05 -0.27
CA ASP A 65 -12.88 -33.24 0.56
C ASP A 65 -12.36 -32.96 1.98
N PHE A 66 -12.69 -33.83 2.93
CA PHE A 66 -12.19 -33.69 4.28
C PHE A 66 -10.68 -33.88 4.32
N TYR A 67 -9.99 -32.97 5.02
CA TYR A 67 -8.55 -33.12 5.25
C TYR A 67 -8.30 -34.37 6.10
N GLN A 68 -7.75 -35.41 5.48
CA GLN A 68 -7.24 -36.58 6.16
C GLN A 68 -5.75 -36.30 6.48
N PRO A 69 -5.37 -36.15 7.77
CA PRO A 69 -3.97 -36.04 8.10
C PRO A 69 -3.26 -37.35 7.69
N VAL A 70 -2.32 -37.24 6.77
CA VAL A 70 -1.45 -38.35 6.40
C VAL A 70 -0.63 -38.71 7.65
N MET A 71 -1.02 -39.79 8.32
CA MET A 71 -0.17 -40.38 9.35
C MET A 71 1.07 -40.91 8.65
N MET A 72 2.15 -40.12 8.68
CA MET A 72 3.47 -40.67 8.34
C MET A 72 3.78 -41.81 9.33
N ARG A 73 3.48 -43.02 8.96
CA ARG A 73 4.07 -44.19 9.58
C ARG A 73 5.57 -44.05 9.41
N GLY A 74 6.26 -43.82 10.54
CA GLY A 74 7.70 -43.64 10.54
C GLY A 74 8.43 -44.78 9.84
N LEU A 75 8.99 -44.47 8.69
CA LEU A 75 10.07 -45.26 8.13
C LEU A 75 11.32 -44.93 8.95
N GLN A 76 11.53 -45.71 10.03
CA GLN A 76 12.85 -45.84 10.64
C GLN A 76 13.76 -46.55 9.68
N GLY A 77 14.39 -45.81 8.80
CA GLY A 77 15.44 -46.22 7.89
C GLY A 77 16.55 -45.19 7.94
N LYS A 78 17.68 -45.57 8.54
CA LYS A 78 18.91 -44.80 8.54
C LYS A 78 19.34 -44.49 7.10
N ALA A 79 19.34 -43.22 6.74
CA ALA A 79 20.13 -42.71 5.61
C ALA A 79 20.93 -41.53 6.15
N ALA A 80 22.26 -41.72 6.19
CA ALA A 80 23.22 -40.69 6.55
C ALA A 80 23.34 -39.65 5.44
N GLY A 81 23.32 -38.38 5.81
CA GLY A 81 23.98 -37.28 5.11
C GLY A 81 23.23 -36.63 3.96
N VAL A 82 22.26 -35.77 4.24
CA VAL A 82 22.05 -34.56 3.42
C VAL A 82 21.75 -33.41 4.37
N ASN A 83 22.72 -32.54 4.60
CA ASN A 83 22.53 -31.22 5.20
C ASN A 83 21.97 -30.29 4.11
N VAL A 84 20.68 -29.99 4.15
CA VAL A 84 20.14 -28.89 3.39
C VAL A 84 20.32 -27.60 4.21
N ILE A 85 21.41 -26.91 3.94
CA ILE A 85 21.59 -25.54 4.42
C ILE A 85 20.78 -24.63 3.47
N SER A 86 19.63 -24.18 3.93
CA SER A 86 18.92 -23.08 3.29
C SER A 86 19.65 -21.77 3.60
N LYS A 87 20.56 -21.39 2.71
CA LYS A 87 21.22 -20.11 2.75
C LYS A 87 20.26 -19.06 2.16
N LEU A 88 19.53 -18.39 3.04
CA LEU A 88 18.86 -17.14 2.69
C LEU A 88 19.97 -16.08 2.54
N GLU A 89 20.39 -15.86 1.33
CA GLU A 89 21.22 -14.72 0.98
C GLU A 89 20.34 -13.47 1.04
N ARG A 90 20.57 -12.71 2.08
CA ARG A 90 20.07 -11.36 2.23
C ARG A 90 21.02 -10.47 1.43
N GLU A 91 20.64 -10.14 0.21
CA GLU A 91 21.30 -9.08 -0.53
C GLU A 91 20.96 -7.74 0.14
N GLU A 92 21.93 -7.19 0.84
CA GLU A 92 21.94 -5.78 1.22
C GLU A 92 22.16 -4.97 -0.06
N MET A 93 21.08 -4.37 -0.56
CA MET A 93 21.21 -3.40 -1.64
C MET A 93 21.76 -2.09 -1.10
N ALA A 94 22.87 -1.74 -1.67
CA ALA A 94 23.66 -0.55 -1.41
C ALA A 94 22.85 0.74 -1.57
N SER A 95 23.23 1.72 -0.75
CA SER A 95 22.80 3.10 -0.75
C SER A 95 22.75 3.71 -2.14
N GLU A 96 21.56 4.08 -2.60
CA GLU A 96 21.38 4.94 -3.77
C GLU A 96 21.67 6.39 -3.42
N GLU A 97 22.60 6.96 -4.16
CA GLU A 97 22.83 8.39 -4.23
C GLU A 97 21.58 9.09 -4.74
N VAL A 98 21.08 10.01 -3.95
CA VAL A 98 19.97 10.90 -4.30
C VAL A 98 20.47 11.88 -5.36
N PHE A 99 20.23 11.60 -6.62
CA PHE A 99 20.37 12.60 -7.67
C PHE A 99 19.21 13.59 -7.60
N MET A 100 19.47 14.74 -7.03
CA MET A 100 18.67 15.93 -7.18
C MET A 100 18.86 16.45 -8.61
N ALA A 101 18.04 16.00 -9.54
CA ALA A 101 17.92 16.63 -10.84
C ALA A 101 16.65 17.51 -10.80
N ASP A 102 16.85 18.74 -10.42
CA ASP A 102 15.90 19.82 -10.64
C ASP A 102 16.12 20.32 -12.07
N ASP A 103 15.54 19.64 -13.03
CA ASP A 103 15.55 20.12 -14.42
C ASP A 103 14.09 20.31 -14.84
N ALA A 104 13.66 21.56 -14.77
CA ALA A 104 12.39 22.02 -15.30
C ALA A 104 12.45 22.01 -16.83
N SER A 105 12.58 20.82 -17.41
CA SER A 105 12.49 20.67 -18.86
C SER A 105 11.02 20.78 -19.29
N ALA A 106 10.75 21.60 -20.28
CA ALA A 106 9.42 21.76 -20.87
C ALA A 106 8.88 20.37 -21.29
N PRO A 107 7.57 20.09 -21.10
CA PRO A 107 6.99 18.80 -21.47
C PRO A 107 7.25 18.52 -22.95
N MET A 108 7.82 17.34 -23.23
CA MET A 108 8.08 16.91 -24.59
C MET A 108 6.77 16.52 -25.28
N PRO A 109 6.62 16.78 -26.58
CA PRO A 109 5.44 16.37 -27.32
C PRO A 109 5.42 14.83 -27.43
N VAL A 110 4.56 14.20 -26.64
CA VAL A 110 4.28 12.76 -26.66
C VAL A 110 2.86 12.56 -27.18
N THR A 111 2.69 11.66 -28.14
CA THR A 111 1.38 11.28 -28.65
C THR A 111 0.98 9.94 -28.06
N VAL A 112 -0.22 9.86 -27.50
CA VAL A 112 -0.79 8.60 -27.00
C VAL A 112 -1.69 8.02 -28.06
N THR A 113 -1.42 6.79 -28.47
CA THR A 113 -2.25 6.03 -29.40
C THR A 113 -2.86 4.85 -28.68
N GLU A 114 -4.19 4.80 -28.61
CA GLU A 114 -4.94 3.73 -27.97
C GLU A 114 -5.40 2.70 -29.00
N SER A 115 -5.28 1.43 -28.66
CA SER A 115 -5.89 0.31 -29.34
C SER A 115 -6.81 -0.46 -28.40
N ASN A 116 -7.61 -1.41 -28.90
CA ASN A 116 -8.59 -2.13 -28.10
C ASN A 116 -8.01 -2.89 -26.89
N ILE A 117 -6.72 -3.18 -26.86
CA ILE A 117 -6.07 -4.01 -25.83
C ILE A 117 -4.75 -3.42 -25.32
N SER A 118 -4.28 -2.30 -25.88
CA SER A 118 -3.01 -1.68 -25.50
C SER A 118 -3.01 -0.20 -25.83
N PHE A 119 -2.09 0.54 -25.22
CA PHE A 119 -1.78 1.90 -25.60
C PHE A 119 -0.27 2.06 -25.82
N THR A 120 0.09 3.06 -26.59
CA THR A 120 1.47 3.36 -26.97
C THR A 120 1.74 4.84 -26.77
N PHE A 121 2.89 5.15 -26.18
CA PHE A 121 3.42 6.51 -26.08
C PHE A 121 4.47 6.71 -27.16
N ASP A 122 4.20 7.55 -28.13
CA ASP A 122 5.14 7.91 -29.19
C ASP A 122 5.89 9.16 -28.78
N ILE A 123 7.19 9.04 -28.52
CA ILE A 123 8.07 10.14 -28.17
C ILE A 123 8.50 10.82 -29.46
N ASN A 124 7.94 12.02 -29.71
CA ASN A 124 8.13 12.71 -30.99
C ASN A 124 9.53 13.33 -31.15
N VAL A 125 10.28 13.45 -30.07
CA VAL A 125 11.67 13.95 -30.12
C VAL A 125 12.63 12.76 -30.14
N PRO A 126 13.51 12.68 -31.16
CA PRO A 126 14.51 11.63 -31.22
C PRO A 126 15.36 11.58 -29.94
N LYS A 127 15.67 10.38 -29.47
CA LYS A 127 16.45 10.12 -28.25
C LYS A 127 17.70 9.34 -28.55
N THR A 128 18.76 9.66 -27.85
CA THR A 128 20.00 8.87 -27.85
C THR A 128 20.04 8.08 -26.54
N ILE A 129 20.01 6.74 -26.64
CA ILE A 129 20.00 5.84 -25.47
C ILE A 129 21.29 5.03 -25.48
N ALA A 130 22.14 5.27 -24.47
CA ALA A 130 23.40 4.57 -24.34
C ALA A 130 23.18 3.07 -24.03
N SER A 131 24.07 2.22 -24.55
CA SER A 131 24.11 0.84 -24.14
C SER A 131 24.79 0.71 -22.77
N GLY A 132 24.30 -0.20 -21.92
CA GLY A 132 24.87 -0.43 -20.59
C GLY A 132 23.83 -0.61 -19.51
N GLY A 133 22.54 -0.60 -19.88
CA GLY A 133 21.44 -0.89 -18.97
C GLY A 133 21.10 0.24 -17.98
N LYS A 134 21.82 1.38 -17.99
CA LYS A 134 21.47 2.53 -17.16
C LYS A 134 20.16 3.14 -17.67
N PRO A 135 19.13 3.30 -16.84
CA PRO A 135 17.87 3.90 -17.25
C PRO A 135 18.02 5.38 -17.61
N GLU A 136 17.39 5.79 -18.71
CA GLU A 136 17.14 7.18 -19.04
C GLU A 136 15.68 7.51 -18.75
N THR A 137 15.45 8.57 -17.99
CA THR A 137 14.11 8.99 -17.60
C THR A 137 13.57 10.01 -18.61
N VAL A 138 12.35 9.75 -19.09
CA VAL A 138 11.65 10.64 -20.04
C VAL A 138 10.26 10.96 -19.47
N GLU A 139 9.89 12.23 -19.44
CA GLU A 139 8.52 12.66 -19.11
C GLU A 139 7.60 12.32 -20.29
N LEU A 140 6.53 11.55 -20.00
CA LEU A 140 5.53 11.17 -21.00
C LEU A 140 4.36 12.13 -21.00
N GLN A 141 3.80 12.41 -19.82
CA GLN A 141 2.63 13.24 -19.66
C GLN A 141 2.66 13.97 -18.32
N ARG A 142 2.00 15.12 -18.28
CA ARG A 142 1.71 15.86 -17.05
C ARG A 142 0.19 15.97 -16.91
N LEU A 143 -0.35 15.36 -15.86
CA LEU A 143 -1.77 15.18 -15.65
C LEU A 143 -2.19 15.96 -14.39
N THR A 144 -3.20 16.82 -14.53
CA THR A 144 -3.87 17.41 -13.39
C THR A 144 -5.10 16.57 -13.07
N VAL A 145 -5.12 15.95 -11.90
CA VAL A 145 -6.11 14.95 -11.52
C VAL A 145 -6.88 15.38 -10.29
N PRO A 146 -8.21 15.19 -10.25
CA PRO A 146 -8.99 15.52 -9.08
C PRO A 146 -8.59 14.58 -7.92
N ALA A 147 -8.43 15.18 -6.74
CA ALA A 147 -8.06 14.45 -5.54
C ALA A 147 -8.81 15.01 -4.32
N THR A 148 -9.10 14.15 -3.36
CA THR A 148 -9.61 14.52 -2.05
C THR A 148 -8.59 14.15 -0.98
N TYR A 149 -8.55 14.91 0.11
CA TYR A 149 -7.52 14.74 1.12
C TYR A 149 -8.14 14.52 2.50
N SER A 150 -7.58 13.57 3.24
CA SER A 150 -7.92 13.35 4.64
C SER A 150 -6.75 12.73 5.38
N TYR A 151 -6.77 12.81 6.71
CA TYR A 151 -5.78 12.11 7.53
C TYR A 151 -6.20 10.67 7.78
N ALA A 152 -5.23 9.76 7.82
CA ALA A 152 -5.42 8.40 8.27
C ALA A 152 -4.46 8.11 9.44
N ALA A 153 -4.95 7.40 10.45
CA ALA A 153 -4.15 7.01 11.59
C ALA A 153 -4.50 5.60 12.05
N THR A 154 -3.47 4.81 12.39
CA THR A 154 -3.61 3.48 12.98
C THR A 154 -2.76 3.42 14.24
N PRO A 155 -3.26 3.94 15.38
CA PRO A 155 -2.47 4.17 16.58
C PRO A 155 -1.92 2.91 17.23
N ARG A 156 -2.48 1.76 16.89
CA ARG A 156 -1.94 0.46 17.27
C ARG A 156 -0.56 0.17 16.66
N LEU A 157 -0.29 0.71 15.47
CA LEU A 157 0.95 0.46 14.71
C LEU A 157 1.90 1.65 14.74
N ALA A 158 1.37 2.88 14.70
CA ALA A 158 2.15 4.10 14.68
C ALA A 158 1.38 5.25 15.35
N SER A 159 2.07 6.09 16.10
CA SER A 159 1.50 7.28 16.76
C SER A 159 1.34 8.50 15.85
N SER A 160 1.69 8.39 14.59
CA SER A 160 1.60 9.46 13.60
C SER A 160 0.31 9.35 12.79
N ALA A 161 -0.28 10.50 12.45
CA ALA A 161 -1.29 10.59 11.41
C ALA A 161 -0.61 10.89 10.06
N TYR A 162 -1.10 10.26 9.01
CA TYR A 162 -0.60 10.42 7.65
C TYR A 162 -1.61 11.20 6.83
N LEU A 163 -1.15 12.21 6.11
CA LEU A 163 -1.96 12.89 5.11
C LEU A 163 -2.09 11.99 3.89
N MET A 164 -3.32 11.66 3.53
CA MET A 164 -3.65 10.80 2.40
C MET A 164 -4.33 11.61 1.32
N GLY A 165 -3.87 11.49 0.08
CA GLY A 165 -4.57 11.92 -1.10
C GLY A 165 -5.31 10.73 -1.74
N TYR A 166 -6.56 10.93 -2.12
CA TYR A 166 -7.38 9.96 -2.83
C TYR A 166 -7.66 10.52 -4.22
N ILE A 167 -6.93 10.02 -5.20
CA ILE A 167 -7.07 10.42 -6.60
C ILE A 167 -8.29 9.71 -7.17
N THR A 168 -9.24 10.48 -7.70
CA THR A 168 -10.44 9.96 -8.36
C THR A 168 -10.25 9.94 -9.88
N GLU A 169 -11.09 9.17 -10.58
CA GLU A 169 -11.09 9.09 -12.06
C GLU A 169 -9.73 8.71 -12.67
N TRP A 170 -8.89 8.03 -11.90
CA TRP A 170 -7.53 7.65 -12.30
C TRP A 170 -7.49 6.70 -13.50
N ASP A 171 -8.55 5.94 -13.72
CA ASP A 171 -8.77 5.01 -14.83
C ASP A 171 -8.74 5.69 -16.21
N LYS A 172 -9.06 6.98 -16.26
CA LYS A 172 -9.05 7.78 -17.51
C LYS A 172 -7.65 8.08 -18.05
N TYR A 173 -6.61 7.84 -17.25
CA TYR A 173 -5.26 8.33 -17.56
C TYR A 173 -4.28 7.23 -17.99
N ASN A 174 -4.76 6.02 -18.22
CA ASN A 174 -3.92 4.89 -18.66
C ASN A 174 -2.66 4.67 -17.78
N LEU A 175 -2.82 4.86 -16.46
CA LEU A 175 -1.71 4.67 -15.51
C LEU A 175 -1.36 3.20 -15.43
N LEU A 176 -0.06 2.90 -15.46
CA LEU A 176 0.47 1.56 -15.22
C LEU A 176 0.98 1.41 -13.79
N PRO A 177 1.04 0.18 -13.24
CA PRO A 177 1.67 -0.04 -11.95
C PRO A 177 3.13 0.40 -11.96
N GLY A 178 3.55 1.23 -11.01
CA GLY A 178 4.90 1.77 -11.00
C GLY A 178 5.28 2.53 -9.74
N GLU A 179 6.58 2.75 -9.59
CA GLU A 179 7.13 3.53 -8.48
C GLU A 179 6.77 5.01 -8.60
N SER A 180 6.54 5.66 -7.46
CA SER A 180 6.23 7.09 -7.43
C SER A 180 7.09 7.80 -6.38
N ASN A 181 7.57 8.99 -6.74
CA ASN A 181 8.09 9.96 -5.81
C ASN A 181 6.96 10.92 -5.43
N ILE A 182 6.85 11.24 -4.16
CA ILE A 182 5.74 12.02 -3.64
C ILE A 182 6.27 13.32 -3.08
N TYR A 183 5.66 14.42 -3.51
CA TYR A 183 6.01 15.78 -3.11
C TYR A 183 4.77 16.48 -2.55
N PHE A 184 4.92 17.10 -1.38
CA PHE A 184 3.90 17.95 -0.77
C PHE A 184 4.47 19.33 -0.46
N SER A 185 3.81 20.40 -0.91
CA SER A 185 4.31 21.77 -0.80
C SER A 185 5.77 21.91 -1.26
N ASN A 186 6.09 21.40 -2.45
CA ASN A 186 7.43 21.36 -3.06
C ASN A 186 8.50 20.58 -2.25
N THR A 187 8.12 19.86 -1.20
CA THR A 187 9.04 19.06 -0.40
C THR A 187 8.86 17.58 -0.74
N PHE A 188 9.96 16.87 -1.00
CA PHE A 188 9.93 15.42 -1.14
C PHE A 188 9.54 14.78 0.20
N THR A 189 8.43 14.02 0.21
CA THR A 189 7.91 13.38 1.42
C THR A 189 8.18 11.88 1.48
N GLY A 190 8.45 11.26 0.33
CA GLY A 190 8.77 9.84 0.30
C GLY A 190 8.53 9.19 -1.06
N LYS A 191 8.75 7.89 -1.08
CA LYS A 191 8.45 7.02 -2.24
C LYS A 191 7.16 6.26 -1.98
N GLY A 192 6.41 6.01 -3.05
CA GLY A 192 5.20 5.20 -3.05
C GLY A 192 5.17 4.27 -4.25
N TYR A 193 4.06 3.60 -4.41
CA TYR A 193 3.80 2.72 -5.54
C TYR A 193 2.36 2.89 -6.01
N ILE A 194 2.17 3.17 -7.28
CA ILE A 194 0.86 3.19 -7.91
C ILE A 194 0.48 1.74 -8.25
N ASN A 195 -0.57 1.23 -7.60
CA ASN A 195 -1.12 -0.09 -7.88
C ASN A 195 -2.47 0.06 -8.61
N THR A 196 -2.45 -0.12 -9.91
CA THR A 196 -3.65 -0.04 -10.75
C THR A 196 -4.35 -1.39 -10.93
N ALA A 197 -3.85 -2.45 -10.29
CA ALA A 197 -4.47 -3.78 -10.34
C ALA A 197 -5.65 -3.94 -9.37
N GLU A 198 -5.77 -3.05 -8.39
CA GLU A 198 -6.90 -3.03 -7.46
C GLU A 198 -8.07 -2.28 -8.07
N LEU A 199 -9.23 -2.96 -8.11
CA LEU A 199 -10.48 -2.36 -8.59
C LEU A 199 -11.08 -1.46 -7.49
N THR A 200 -10.50 -0.27 -7.31
CA THR A 200 -11.00 0.73 -6.36
C THR A 200 -11.37 2.02 -7.09
N ASP A 201 -12.42 2.69 -6.63
CA ASP A 201 -12.88 3.95 -7.23
C ASP A 201 -11.86 5.10 -7.05
N THR A 202 -10.93 4.93 -6.11
CA THR A 202 -9.92 5.95 -5.81
C THR A 202 -8.54 5.30 -5.66
N LEU A 203 -7.51 6.00 -6.11
CA LEU A 203 -6.11 5.62 -5.91
C LEU A 203 -5.56 6.33 -4.67
N PRO A 204 -5.29 5.61 -3.55
CA PRO A 204 -4.75 6.22 -2.35
C PRO A 204 -3.24 6.50 -2.49
N VAL A 205 -2.85 7.70 -2.10
CA VAL A 205 -1.45 8.15 -2.08
C VAL A 205 -1.12 8.73 -0.71
N SER A 206 -0.05 8.27 -0.07
CA SER A 206 0.40 8.83 1.21
C SER A 206 1.30 10.03 0.96
N LEU A 207 0.87 11.21 1.41
CA LEU A 207 1.62 12.45 1.29
C LEU A 207 2.59 12.68 2.47
N GLY A 208 2.73 11.69 3.35
CA GLY A 208 3.65 11.72 4.49
C GLY A 208 2.97 11.89 5.84
N ALA A 209 3.78 11.76 6.88
CA ALA A 209 3.33 11.92 8.27
C ALA A 209 3.23 13.41 8.63
N ASP A 210 2.15 13.78 9.32
CA ASP A 210 1.92 15.14 9.82
C ASP A 210 1.92 15.17 11.35
N ASN A 211 3.00 15.66 11.91
CA ASN A 211 3.17 15.76 13.37
C ASN A 211 2.25 16.79 14.04
N SER A 212 1.54 17.62 13.24
CA SER A 212 0.53 18.53 13.78
C SER A 212 -0.74 17.80 14.20
N ILE A 213 -0.92 16.55 13.80
CA ILE A 213 -2.01 15.69 14.26
C ILE A 213 -1.39 14.59 15.15
N THR A 214 -1.62 14.71 16.44
CA THR A 214 -1.08 13.75 17.43
C THR A 214 -2.13 12.71 17.75
N VAL A 215 -1.74 11.43 17.67
CA VAL A 215 -2.61 10.31 18.00
C VAL A 215 -1.96 9.48 19.09
N LYS A 216 -2.72 9.12 20.14
CA LYS A 216 -2.29 8.24 21.22
C LYS A 216 -3.29 7.12 21.40
N ARG A 217 -2.81 5.96 21.84
CA ARG A 217 -3.61 4.81 22.22
C ARG A 217 -3.10 4.28 23.57
N ASP A 218 -3.84 4.55 24.61
CA ASP A 218 -3.48 4.19 25.98
C ASP A 218 -4.42 3.10 26.50
N ARG A 219 -3.84 2.08 27.14
CA ARG A 219 -4.63 1.02 27.77
C ARG A 219 -5.23 1.54 29.08
N ARG A 220 -6.54 1.38 29.23
CA ARG A 220 -7.28 1.75 30.43
C ARG A 220 -7.26 0.58 31.43
N THR A 221 -6.32 0.59 32.35
CA THR A 221 -6.12 -0.52 33.33
C THR A 221 -7.33 -0.75 34.22
N ASP A 222 -8.02 0.32 34.64
CA ASP A 222 -9.19 0.24 35.51
C ASP A 222 -10.42 -0.40 34.85
N PHE A 223 -10.45 -0.39 33.51
CA PHE A 223 -11.51 -0.99 32.70
C PHE A 223 -11.07 -2.30 32.02
N THR A 224 -9.83 -2.71 32.24
CA THR A 224 -9.32 -4.00 31.79
C THR A 224 -9.52 -5.01 32.90
N SER A 225 -10.20 -6.10 32.62
CA SER A 225 -10.55 -7.11 33.63
C SER A 225 -10.37 -8.53 33.13
N GLN A 226 -10.10 -9.43 34.04
CA GLN A 226 -10.07 -10.88 33.80
C GLN A 226 -11.02 -11.57 34.78
N LYS A 227 -12.00 -12.28 34.24
CA LYS A 227 -13.01 -12.99 35.01
C LYS A 227 -13.07 -14.46 34.62
N LEU A 228 -13.33 -15.33 35.60
CA LEU A 228 -13.61 -16.74 35.36
C LEU A 228 -15.13 -16.96 35.43
N ILE A 229 -15.71 -17.48 34.35
CA ILE A 229 -17.15 -17.76 34.25
C ILE A 229 -17.30 -19.23 33.84
N GLY A 230 -17.62 -20.08 34.84
CA GLY A 230 -17.71 -21.53 34.63
C GLY A 230 -16.39 -22.15 34.17
N SER A 231 -16.39 -22.76 32.99
CA SER A 231 -15.21 -23.36 32.36
C SER A 231 -14.40 -22.38 31.53
N ASN A 232 -14.85 -21.14 31.41
CA ASN A 232 -14.24 -20.14 30.52
C ASN A 232 -13.57 -19.02 31.33
N ARG A 233 -12.62 -18.38 30.66
CA ARG A 233 -12.00 -17.10 31.03
C ARG A 233 -12.52 -16.03 30.10
N VAL A 234 -12.88 -14.89 30.65
CA VAL A 234 -13.26 -13.68 29.89
C VAL A 234 -12.27 -12.59 30.23
N GLU A 235 -11.57 -12.10 29.24
CA GLU A 235 -10.65 -10.96 29.34
C GLU A 235 -11.25 -9.77 28.60
N THR A 236 -11.43 -8.66 29.29
CA THR A 236 -11.92 -7.41 28.72
C THR A 236 -10.75 -6.45 28.64
N LEU A 237 -10.50 -5.91 27.45
CA LEU A 237 -9.48 -4.92 27.20
C LEU A 237 -10.13 -3.61 26.78
N SER A 238 -9.70 -2.51 27.40
CA SER A 238 -10.20 -1.17 27.12
C SER A 238 -9.05 -0.23 26.80
N PHE A 239 -9.23 0.57 25.76
CA PHE A 239 -8.26 1.56 25.30
C PHE A 239 -8.92 2.92 25.17
N LEU A 240 -8.18 3.97 25.51
CA LEU A 240 -8.50 5.35 25.19
C LEU A 240 -7.65 5.78 24.00
N ILE A 241 -8.30 6.15 22.92
CA ILE A 241 -7.63 6.68 21.75
C ILE A 241 -7.91 8.18 21.70
N SER A 242 -6.86 8.99 21.77
CA SER A 242 -6.95 10.46 21.73
C SER A 242 -6.37 10.97 20.43
N VAL A 243 -7.13 11.77 19.69
CA VAL A 243 -6.72 12.47 18.46
C VAL A 243 -6.72 13.95 18.71
N ARG A 244 -5.56 14.60 18.64
CA ARG A 244 -5.41 16.04 18.85
C ARG A 244 -5.03 16.75 17.54
N ASN A 245 -5.82 17.74 17.18
CA ASN A 245 -5.52 18.63 16.08
C ASN A 245 -4.78 19.87 16.60
N ASN A 246 -3.51 20.05 16.23
CA ASN A 246 -2.71 21.22 16.57
C ASN A 246 -2.72 22.30 15.48
N LYS A 247 -3.49 22.09 14.39
CA LYS A 247 -3.66 23.09 13.32
C LYS A 247 -4.70 24.17 13.68
N ASN A 248 -4.78 25.18 12.82
CA ASN A 248 -5.73 26.30 12.95
C ASN A 248 -6.98 26.11 12.07
N ARG A 249 -7.18 24.88 11.52
CA ARG A 249 -8.33 24.51 10.68
C ARG A 249 -8.88 23.15 11.10
N ASP A 250 -10.11 22.88 10.74
CA ASP A 250 -10.71 21.57 10.91
C ASP A 250 -9.93 20.51 10.11
N VAL A 251 -9.84 19.31 10.65
CA VAL A 251 -9.23 18.17 9.96
C VAL A 251 -10.16 16.97 10.01
N THR A 252 -10.23 16.25 8.90
CA THR A 252 -10.91 14.95 8.85
C THR A 252 -9.87 13.87 9.05
N VAL A 253 -10.09 13.01 10.06
CA VAL A 253 -9.19 11.91 10.40
C VAL A 253 -9.95 10.59 10.32
N LYS A 254 -9.51 9.70 9.44
CA LYS A 254 -9.94 8.30 9.40
C LYS A 254 -9.08 7.51 10.36
N LEU A 255 -9.61 7.25 11.55
CA LEU A 255 -8.94 6.46 12.57
C LEU A 255 -9.27 4.99 12.38
N ARG A 256 -8.28 4.11 12.53
CA ARG A 256 -8.42 2.67 12.37
C ARG A 256 -7.83 1.93 13.55
N ASP A 257 -8.55 0.93 14.05
CA ASP A 257 -8.05 -0.07 14.99
C ASP A 257 -8.62 -1.44 14.62
N GLN A 258 -8.34 -2.48 15.36
CA GLN A 258 -8.73 -3.83 15.00
C GLN A 258 -9.10 -4.67 16.21
N LEU A 259 -10.22 -5.38 16.10
CA LEU A 259 -10.60 -6.48 16.97
C LEU A 259 -9.88 -7.76 16.53
N PRO A 260 -9.46 -8.64 17.46
CA PRO A 260 -8.90 -9.93 17.07
C PRO A 260 -9.97 -10.82 16.43
N ILE A 261 -9.58 -11.61 15.43
CA ILE A 261 -10.46 -12.55 14.76
C ILE A 261 -10.17 -13.96 15.29
N PRO A 262 -11.18 -14.64 15.87
CA PRO A 262 -10.99 -15.99 16.36
C PRO A 262 -10.84 -16.99 15.19
N ARG A 263 -9.78 -17.81 15.22
CA ARG A 263 -9.60 -18.95 14.31
C ARG A 263 -10.14 -20.27 14.87
N ASN A 264 -10.53 -20.26 16.15
CA ASN A 264 -11.05 -21.43 16.86
C ASN A 264 -12.46 -21.15 17.37
N SER A 265 -13.39 -22.07 17.16
CA SER A 265 -14.79 -21.93 17.57
C SER A 265 -15.00 -21.81 19.09
N ASN A 266 -13.99 -22.20 19.89
CA ASN A 266 -14.03 -22.04 21.35
C ASN A 266 -13.60 -20.64 21.82
N ILE A 267 -13.20 -19.76 20.91
CA ILE A 267 -12.84 -18.37 21.23
C ILE A 267 -13.96 -17.49 20.69
N THR A 268 -14.52 -16.64 21.54
CA THR A 268 -15.51 -15.64 21.16
C THR A 268 -14.93 -14.25 21.42
N VAL A 269 -15.06 -13.37 20.45
CA VAL A 269 -14.67 -11.96 20.56
C VAL A 269 -15.92 -11.11 20.41
N GLU A 270 -16.13 -10.21 21.37
CA GLU A 270 -17.30 -9.32 21.39
C GLU A 270 -16.82 -7.86 21.52
N ALA A 271 -17.34 -7.00 20.66
CA ALA A 271 -17.19 -5.55 20.81
C ALA A 271 -18.07 -5.10 21.99
N VAL A 272 -17.49 -4.44 22.96
CA VAL A 272 -18.21 -3.93 24.14
C VAL A 272 -18.52 -2.46 23.99
N GLU A 273 -17.53 -1.66 23.56
CA GLU A 273 -17.69 -0.22 23.34
C GLU A 273 -16.82 0.19 22.14
N LEU A 274 -17.43 0.78 21.15
CA LEU A 274 -16.74 1.23 19.93
C LEU A 274 -16.85 2.75 19.71
N SER A 275 -17.51 3.51 20.60
CA SER A 275 -17.72 4.97 20.48
C SER A 275 -18.16 5.40 19.06
N GLY A 276 -19.09 4.67 18.46
CA GLY A 276 -19.61 4.94 17.11
C GLY A 276 -18.74 4.45 15.95
N GLY A 277 -17.68 3.68 16.22
CA GLY A 277 -16.87 3.04 15.19
C GLY A 277 -17.62 1.99 14.38
N LYS A 278 -17.36 1.93 13.09
CA LYS A 278 -17.92 0.95 12.16
C LYS A 278 -17.02 -0.28 12.10
N GLN A 279 -17.52 -1.43 12.51
CA GLN A 279 -16.79 -2.69 12.50
C GLN A 279 -17.01 -3.46 11.20
N ASN A 280 -15.92 -3.96 10.63
CA ASN A 280 -15.94 -5.00 9.61
C ASN A 280 -15.77 -6.37 10.27
N ASN A 281 -16.80 -7.19 10.27
CA ASN A 281 -16.79 -8.49 10.92
C ASN A 281 -15.85 -9.52 10.28
N THR A 282 -15.50 -9.33 9.00
CA THR A 282 -14.61 -10.25 8.28
C THR A 282 -13.14 -9.97 8.60
N THR A 283 -12.75 -8.69 8.68
CA THR A 283 -11.36 -8.27 8.92
C THR A 283 -11.09 -7.91 10.38
N GLY A 284 -12.13 -7.71 11.18
CA GLY A 284 -12.03 -7.20 12.55
C GLY A 284 -11.69 -5.70 12.61
N GLU A 285 -11.49 -5.04 11.48
CA GLU A 285 -11.17 -3.62 11.43
C GLU A 285 -12.32 -2.77 11.97
N VAL A 286 -11.98 -1.75 12.75
CA VAL A 286 -12.92 -0.73 13.24
C VAL A 286 -12.46 0.63 12.74
N ILE A 287 -13.38 1.37 12.10
CA ILE A 287 -13.09 2.66 11.47
C ILE A 287 -13.96 3.73 12.12
N TRP A 288 -13.34 4.84 12.48
CA TRP A 288 -13.99 6.08 12.90
C TRP A 288 -13.64 7.19 11.92
N ASP A 289 -14.66 7.85 11.38
CA ASP A 289 -14.52 9.07 10.60
C ASP A 289 -14.73 10.27 11.54
N LEU A 290 -13.65 10.97 11.87
CA LEU A 290 -13.65 12.05 12.86
C LEU A 290 -13.42 13.38 12.18
N THR A 291 -14.22 14.39 12.53
CA THR A 291 -13.88 15.79 12.31
C THR A 291 -13.39 16.38 13.63
N VAL A 292 -12.17 16.91 13.63
CA VAL A 292 -11.53 17.48 14.82
C VAL A 292 -11.27 18.96 14.56
N ALA A 293 -11.90 19.81 15.36
CA ALA A 293 -11.79 21.25 15.26
C ALA A 293 -10.36 21.77 15.60
N PRO A 294 -10.02 23.01 15.26
CA PRO A 294 -8.73 23.60 15.63
C PRO A 294 -8.44 23.51 17.12
N ARG A 295 -7.26 23.00 17.47
CA ARG A 295 -6.79 22.83 18.86
C ARG A 295 -7.63 21.88 19.72
N GLU A 296 -8.59 21.18 19.14
CA GLU A 296 -9.43 20.19 19.82
C GLU A 296 -8.69 18.86 20.03
N THR A 297 -9.09 18.14 21.07
CA THR A 297 -8.77 16.75 21.29
C THR A 297 -10.06 15.94 21.30
N ARG A 298 -10.16 14.95 20.43
CA ARG A 298 -11.24 13.94 20.42
C ARG A 298 -10.77 12.67 21.08
N GLU A 299 -11.61 12.12 21.93
CA GLU A 299 -11.34 10.87 22.65
C GLU A 299 -12.35 9.81 22.25
N ILE A 300 -11.87 8.62 22.06
CA ILE A 300 -12.62 7.42 21.68
C ILE A 300 -12.31 6.32 22.68
N VAL A 301 -13.34 5.69 23.20
CA VAL A 301 -13.22 4.48 24.00
C VAL A 301 -13.40 3.27 23.09
N PHE A 302 -12.39 2.42 23.06
CA PHE A 302 -12.39 1.17 22.32
C PHE A 302 -12.24 0.00 23.29
N THR A 303 -13.31 -0.78 23.46
CA THR A 303 -13.35 -1.88 24.44
C THR A 303 -13.90 -3.13 23.78
N TYR A 304 -13.22 -4.25 24.00
CA TYR A 304 -13.67 -5.57 23.56
C TYR A 304 -13.41 -6.63 24.62
N SER A 305 -14.15 -7.74 24.55
CA SER A 305 -13.95 -8.90 25.39
C SER A 305 -13.58 -10.14 24.57
N VAL A 306 -12.74 -10.98 25.13
CA VAL A 306 -12.33 -12.26 24.57
C VAL A 306 -12.63 -13.36 25.56
N LYS A 307 -13.50 -14.31 25.17
CA LYS A 307 -13.90 -15.46 25.97
C LYS A 307 -13.28 -16.72 25.39
N TYR A 308 -12.64 -17.52 26.24
CA TYR A 308 -12.00 -18.77 25.85
C TYR A 308 -11.90 -19.75 27.03
N PRO A 309 -11.65 -21.07 26.81
CA PRO A 309 -11.53 -22.08 27.88
C PRO A 309 -10.40 -21.72 28.86
N LYS A 310 -10.67 -21.79 30.18
CA LYS A 310 -9.73 -21.39 31.25
C LYS A 310 -8.41 -22.18 31.25
N ASN A 311 -8.40 -23.39 30.71
CA ASN A 311 -7.23 -24.26 30.59
C ASN A 311 -6.37 -23.97 29.36
N LYS A 312 -6.75 -23.01 28.53
CA LYS A 312 -6.02 -22.54 27.38
C LYS A 312 -5.50 -21.12 27.63
N ARG A 313 -4.51 -20.73 26.84
CA ARG A 313 -3.96 -19.38 26.87
C ARG A 313 -4.11 -18.75 25.50
N VAL A 314 -4.59 -17.51 25.47
CA VAL A 314 -4.63 -16.67 24.29
C VAL A 314 -3.67 -15.50 24.54
N ILE A 315 -2.88 -15.15 23.54
CA ILE A 315 -2.00 -13.99 23.60
C ILE A 315 -2.81 -12.81 23.07
N LEU A 316 -3.12 -11.88 23.95
CA LEU A 316 -3.74 -10.59 23.64
C LEU A 316 -2.68 -9.49 23.78
N GLU A 317 -3.04 -8.25 23.46
CA GLU A 317 -2.10 -7.10 23.56
C GLU A 317 -1.59 -6.86 24.98
#